data_27feaee6c8d578e2708a96584a220cac
#
_entry.id   27feaee6c8d578e2708a96584a220cac
#
_cell.length_a   1.000
_cell.length_b   1.000
_cell.length_c   1.000
_cell.angle_alpha   90.00
_cell.angle_beta   90.00
_cell.angle_gamma   90.00
#
_symmetry.space_group_name_H-M   'P 1'
#
loop_
_entity.id
_entity.type
_entity.pdbx_description
1 polymer ?
#
loop_
_entity_poly.entity_id
_entity_poly.type
_entity_poly.pdbx_seq_one_letter_code
_entity_poly.pdbx_strand_id
1 'polypeptide(L)'
;MRNKFSQISLFDIYSDVSSAINNREPSFLDLLDEHLDLSSLIPVEFYRAFYKYTGRKRVYSLESFIRFFLLQKFIGIDKDSAMLITLSVCQELRDFCGFTKLPDAAKITRFKQDFCDHLENFFNRLVDITEPICRALDEKKADYLIFDTTGLEIPVAENNPKFFNIKLKHAKAIHKKNPNFDPYLGVYSLLPDTAEKCDRAKHQYINGHYCYAVKAAVVTNGLGIVRHIQLFDDEFKKTHPEVVEAKSDNPDVDKEIGDSTALKPVLSDFFKVHPELSYKTFIGDSSFDSFDIYSALRYDFHFERACVPINPRNSKQKQTDENSAQQKPLPVNFDKNGIPLCPLDNTPFISLGKSKGAHRSTRFKFVCPKSKPGGKSRICTCETPCTDSSYGRCVYIYPDKDFRMYPGILRGTEHWD
;
A
#
# COMPACT_ATOMS: atom_id res chain seq x y z
N MET A 1 15.68 -44.85 44.24
CA MET A 1 16.55 -43.69 44.51
C MET A 1 15.83 -42.73 45.41
N ARG A 2 16.28 -42.50 46.63
CA ARG A 2 15.70 -41.48 47.54
C ARG A 2 16.25 -40.12 47.13
N ASN A 3 15.40 -39.24 46.63
CA ASN A 3 15.75 -37.81 46.42
C ASN A 3 16.05 -37.21 47.80
N LYS A 4 17.31 -36.88 48.07
CA LYS A 4 17.72 -36.05 49.18
C LYS A 4 17.27 -34.62 48.84
N PHE A 5 16.18 -34.16 49.42
CA PHE A 5 15.87 -32.74 49.47
C PHE A 5 16.93 -32.07 50.37
N SER A 6 17.83 -31.32 49.80
CA SER A 6 18.66 -30.41 50.58
C SER A 6 17.77 -29.27 51.08
N GLN A 7 17.85 -29.01 52.38
CA GLN A 7 17.15 -27.88 52.99
C GLN A 7 17.85 -26.59 52.51
N ILE A 8 17.18 -25.82 51.64
CA ILE A 8 17.71 -24.53 51.15
C ILE A 8 17.54 -23.52 52.28
N SER A 9 18.59 -22.81 52.65
CA SER A 9 18.54 -21.75 53.67
C SER A 9 17.85 -20.51 53.13
N LEU A 10 17.24 -19.71 54.00
CA LEU A 10 16.69 -18.41 53.66
C LEU A 10 17.74 -17.48 53.04
N PHE A 11 19.01 -17.63 53.45
CA PHE A 11 20.14 -16.90 52.92
C PHE A 11 20.47 -17.31 51.47
N ASP A 12 20.40 -18.59 51.16
CA ASP A 12 20.60 -19.10 49.78
C ASP A 12 19.50 -18.58 48.86
N ILE A 13 18.23 -18.62 49.32
CA ILE A 13 17.12 -18.06 48.57
C ILE A 13 17.30 -16.56 48.35
N TYR A 14 17.71 -15.81 49.37
CA TYR A 14 17.98 -14.38 49.24
C TYR A 14 19.12 -14.11 48.28
N SER A 15 20.21 -14.87 48.38
CA SER A 15 21.36 -14.76 47.47
C SER A 15 20.99 -15.05 46.03
N ASP A 16 20.21 -16.09 45.78
CA ASP A 16 19.76 -16.49 44.44
C ASP A 16 18.80 -15.44 43.85
N VAL A 17 17.86 -14.94 44.65
CA VAL A 17 16.93 -13.87 44.25
C VAL A 17 17.69 -12.58 43.96
N SER A 18 18.62 -12.18 44.83
CA SER A 18 19.44 -10.97 44.63
C SER A 18 20.33 -11.10 43.39
N SER A 19 20.92 -12.29 43.17
CA SER A 19 21.70 -12.57 41.97
C SER A 19 20.86 -12.56 40.70
N ALA A 20 19.64 -13.13 40.75
CA ALA A 20 18.69 -13.10 39.64
C ALA A 20 18.22 -11.67 39.32
N ILE A 21 17.98 -10.85 40.34
CA ILE A 21 17.60 -9.42 40.15
C ILE A 21 18.76 -8.63 39.54
N ASN A 22 19.98 -8.82 40.05
CA ASN A 22 21.16 -8.05 39.61
C ASN A 22 21.68 -8.47 38.23
N ASN A 23 21.45 -9.72 37.82
CA ASN A 23 21.89 -10.28 36.52
C ASN A 23 20.74 -10.38 35.52
N ARG A 24 19.56 -9.86 35.82
CA ARG A 24 18.41 -9.87 34.88
C ARG A 24 18.75 -8.96 33.71
N GLU A 25 18.87 -9.54 32.53
CA GLU A 25 18.85 -8.77 31.30
C GLU A 25 17.53 -8.00 31.22
N PRO A 26 17.55 -6.73 30.78
CA PRO A 26 16.34 -5.93 30.65
C PRO A 26 15.35 -6.68 29.77
N SER A 27 14.13 -6.84 30.25
CA SER A 27 13.07 -7.43 29.43
C SER A 27 12.72 -6.46 28.29
N PHE A 28 12.07 -6.97 27.24
CA PHE A 28 11.57 -6.10 26.15
C PHE A 28 10.67 -4.98 26.69
N LEU A 29 9.91 -5.22 27.73
CA LEU A 29 9.05 -4.21 28.35
C LEU A 29 9.88 -3.13 29.08
N ASP A 30 10.96 -3.52 29.74
CA ASP A 30 11.89 -2.58 30.41
C ASP A 30 12.54 -1.65 29.36
N LEU A 31 12.97 -2.21 28.21
CA LEU A 31 13.51 -1.44 27.09
C LEU A 31 12.46 -0.48 26.48
N LEU A 32 11.21 -0.92 26.33
CA LEU A 32 10.15 -0.05 25.87
C LEU A 32 9.87 1.10 26.86
N ASP A 33 9.87 0.83 28.15
CA ASP A 33 9.65 1.86 29.18
C ASP A 33 10.81 2.88 29.22
N GLU A 34 12.06 2.42 29.05
CA GLU A 34 13.24 3.27 29.05
C GLU A 34 13.32 4.16 27.80
N HIS A 35 12.97 3.62 26.63
CA HIS A 35 13.20 4.31 25.36
C HIS A 35 11.93 4.92 24.73
N LEU A 36 10.73 4.59 25.21
CA LEU A 36 9.46 5.08 24.67
C LEU A 36 8.83 6.14 25.58
N ASP A 37 9.22 7.38 25.42
CA ASP A 37 8.57 8.51 26.09
C ASP A 37 7.27 8.91 25.35
N LEU A 38 6.16 8.27 25.71
CA LEU A 38 4.84 8.60 25.15
C LEU A 38 4.41 10.03 25.44
N SER A 39 4.87 10.64 26.53
CA SER A 39 4.47 11.99 26.93
C SER A 39 4.95 13.03 25.90
N SER A 40 6.12 12.82 25.32
CA SER A 40 6.68 13.67 24.27
C SER A 40 6.07 13.41 22.89
N LEU A 41 5.59 12.19 22.64
CA LEU A 41 5.04 11.76 21.36
C LEU A 41 3.57 12.19 21.19
N ILE A 42 2.75 12.05 22.23
CA ILE A 42 1.31 12.36 22.18
C ILE A 42 1.10 13.88 22.02
N PRO A 43 0.29 14.34 21.03
CA PRO A 43 -0.03 15.77 20.88
C PRO A 43 -0.70 16.36 22.12
N VAL A 44 -0.34 17.62 22.45
CA VAL A 44 -0.92 18.35 23.60
C VAL A 44 -2.43 18.50 23.46
N GLU A 45 -2.94 18.65 22.24
CA GLU A 45 -4.36 18.72 21.91
C GLU A 45 -5.09 17.44 22.31
N PHE A 46 -4.44 16.29 22.17
CA PHE A 46 -5.01 15.02 22.60
C PHE A 46 -5.13 14.96 24.13
N TYR A 47 -4.10 15.40 24.86
CA TYR A 47 -4.18 15.53 26.32
C TYR A 47 -5.31 16.46 26.77
N ARG A 48 -5.46 17.63 26.12
CA ARG A 48 -6.53 18.59 26.42
C ARG A 48 -7.92 18.01 26.14
N ALA A 49 -8.08 17.28 25.08
CA ALA A 49 -9.35 16.63 24.74
C ALA A 49 -9.66 15.47 25.70
N PHE A 50 -8.63 14.72 26.11
CA PHE A 50 -8.81 13.59 27.01
C PHE A 50 -9.07 14.04 28.44
N TYR A 51 -8.30 14.99 28.98
CA TYR A 51 -8.45 15.51 30.36
C TYR A 51 -9.23 16.83 30.38
N LYS A 52 -10.56 16.72 30.31
CA LYS A 52 -11.42 17.90 30.40
C LYS A 52 -11.35 18.51 31.81
N TYR A 53 -11.36 19.85 31.88
CA TYR A 53 -11.37 20.60 33.16
C TYR A 53 -12.63 20.38 33.98
N THR A 54 -13.74 19.99 33.35
CA THR A 54 -15.05 19.80 33.97
C THR A 54 -15.46 18.34 33.91
N GLY A 55 -16.14 17.84 34.94
CA GLY A 55 -16.64 16.48 35.00
C GLY A 55 -15.87 15.57 35.95
N ARG A 56 -16.20 14.28 35.93
CA ARG A 56 -15.56 13.27 36.77
C ARG A 56 -14.14 13.00 36.29
N LYS A 57 -13.18 12.95 37.24
CA LYS A 57 -11.79 12.57 36.94
C LYS A 57 -11.72 11.21 36.24
N ARG A 58 -10.88 11.10 35.23
CA ARG A 58 -10.65 9.84 34.53
C ARG A 58 -9.94 8.85 35.45
N VAL A 59 -10.37 7.59 35.39
CA VAL A 59 -9.76 6.50 36.18
C VAL A 59 -8.50 5.96 35.49
N TYR A 60 -8.45 6.06 34.17
CA TYR A 60 -7.35 5.56 33.33
C TYR A 60 -6.66 6.73 32.67
N SER A 61 -5.33 6.65 32.53
CA SER A 61 -4.55 7.66 31.82
C SER A 61 -4.67 7.48 30.30
N LEU A 62 -4.35 8.53 29.56
CA LEU A 62 -4.27 8.46 28.09
C LEU A 62 -3.16 7.51 27.67
N GLU A 63 -2.02 7.60 28.32
CA GLU A 63 -0.86 6.75 28.08
C GLU A 63 -1.19 5.27 28.28
N SER A 64 -2.01 4.94 29.27
CA SER A 64 -2.45 3.55 29.51
C SER A 64 -3.20 2.97 28.31
N PHE A 65 -4.06 3.74 27.65
CA PHE A 65 -4.74 3.30 26.44
C PHE A 65 -3.77 3.14 25.26
N ILE A 66 -2.84 4.08 25.08
CA ILE A 66 -1.85 3.99 24.01
C ILE A 66 -0.93 2.79 24.23
N ARG A 67 -0.43 2.55 25.46
CA ARG A 67 0.38 1.37 25.81
C ARG A 67 -0.40 0.08 25.59
N PHE A 68 -1.69 0.08 25.89
CA PHE A 68 -2.57 -1.07 25.62
C PHE A 68 -2.57 -1.42 24.12
N PHE A 69 -2.76 -0.45 23.23
CA PHE A 69 -2.78 -0.69 21.78
C PHE A 69 -1.40 -1.06 21.24
N LEU A 70 -0.32 -0.45 21.74
CA LEU A 70 1.04 -0.83 21.39
C LEU A 70 1.30 -2.29 21.75
N LEU A 71 1.04 -2.66 23.01
CA LEU A 71 1.26 -4.00 23.49
C LEU A 71 0.40 -5.02 22.75
N GLN A 72 -0.85 -4.67 22.41
CA GLN A 72 -1.74 -5.48 21.60
C GLN A 72 -1.11 -5.83 20.24
N LYS A 73 -0.44 -4.88 19.61
CA LYS A 73 0.26 -5.07 18.33
C LYS A 73 1.55 -5.88 18.47
N PHE A 74 2.34 -5.63 19.50
CA PHE A 74 3.55 -6.40 19.75
C PHE A 74 3.29 -7.88 20.02
N ILE A 75 2.23 -8.19 20.77
CA ILE A 75 1.86 -9.59 21.10
C ILE A 75 1.09 -10.25 19.95
N GLY A 76 0.56 -9.47 18.99
CA GLY A 76 -0.24 -9.99 17.87
C GLY A 76 -1.67 -10.39 18.28
N ILE A 77 -2.24 -9.72 19.27
CA ILE A 77 -3.61 -9.97 19.73
C ILE A 77 -4.56 -8.93 19.12
N ASP A 78 -5.36 -9.33 18.12
CA ASP A 78 -6.24 -8.39 17.42
C ASP A 78 -7.52 -8.02 18.20
N LYS A 79 -7.98 -8.89 19.08
CA LYS A 79 -9.25 -8.69 19.82
C LYS A 79 -9.02 -8.01 21.16
N ASP A 80 -9.68 -6.86 21.40
CA ASP A 80 -9.65 -6.14 22.68
C ASP A 80 -10.01 -7.03 23.87
N SER A 81 -11.03 -7.88 23.73
CA SER A 81 -11.45 -8.79 24.79
C SER A 81 -10.38 -9.84 25.14
N ALA A 82 -9.69 -10.38 24.13
CA ALA A 82 -8.60 -11.34 24.35
C ALA A 82 -7.42 -10.64 25.03
N MET A 83 -7.07 -9.42 24.60
CA MET A 83 -6.02 -8.64 25.24
C MET A 83 -6.36 -8.32 26.72
N LEU A 84 -7.60 -7.94 27.02
CA LEU A 84 -8.03 -7.71 28.41
C LEU A 84 -7.94 -8.97 29.27
N ILE A 85 -8.25 -10.16 28.72
CA ILE A 85 -8.04 -11.45 29.41
C ILE A 85 -6.55 -11.66 29.66
N THR A 86 -5.68 -11.44 28.67
CA THR A 86 -4.23 -11.55 28.83
C THR A 86 -3.72 -10.65 29.96
N LEU A 87 -4.14 -9.38 29.98
CA LEU A 87 -3.80 -8.45 31.06
C LEU A 87 -4.35 -8.85 32.42
N SER A 88 -5.46 -9.62 32.47
CA SER A 88 -6.02 -10.09 33.74
C SER A 88 -5.18 -11.17 34.40
N VAL A 89 -4.46 -11.98 33.60
CA VAL A 89 -3.64 -13.09 34.07
C VAL A 89 -2.15 -12.77 34.15
N CYS A 90 -1.68 -11.74 33.40
CA CYS A 90 -0.28 -11.33 33.37
C CYS A 90 -0.12 -9.94 34.03
N GLN A 91 0.47 -9.92 35.22
CA GLN A 91 0.64 -8.68 35.98
C GLN A 91 1.67 -7.76 35.32
N GLU A 92 2.79 -8.29 34.82
CA GLU A 92 3.85 -7.48 34.18
C GLU A 92 3.32 -6.67 32.99
N LEU A 93 2.51 -7.29 32.13
CA LEU A 93 1.88 -6.60 30.99
C LEU A 93 0.87 -5.54 31.47
N ARG A 94 0.15 -5.82 32.54
CA ARG A 94 -0.80 -4.85 33.13
C ARG A 94 -0.08 -3.66 33.71
N ASP A 95 1.02 -3.91 34.44
CA ASP A 95 1.84 -2.86 35.07
C ASP A 95 2.52 -2.00 33.98
N PHE A 96 3.03 -2.60 32.91
CA PHE A 96 3.51 -1.85 31.74
C PHE A 96 2.43 -0.92 31.15
N CYS A 97 1.19 -1.37 31.05
CA CYS A 97 0.08 -0.51 30.62
C CYS A 97 -0.30 0.55 31.65
N GLY A 98 0.14 0.45 32.90
CA GLY A 98 -0.21 1.37 33.99
C GLY A 98 -1.67 1.20 34.47
N PHE A 99 -2.29 0.02 34.30
CA PHE A 99 -3.66 -0.24 34.74
C PHE A 99 -3.68 -0.77 36.18
N THR A 100 -4.04 0.08 37.14
CA THR A 100 -4.36 -0.37 38.52
C THR A 100 -5.63 -1.22 38.56
N LYS A 101 -6.62 -0.88 37.72
CA LYS A 101 -7.85 -1.62 37.48
C LYS A 101 -8.05 -1.75 35.99
N LEU A 102 -8.33 -2.95 35.48
CA LEU A 102 -8.59 -3.15 34.06
C LEU A 102 -9.86 -2.46 33.60
N PRO A 103 -9.84 -1.79 32.42
CA PRO A 103 -11.05 -1.28 31.80
C PRO A 103 -11.91 -2.44 31.27
N ASP A 104 -13.19 -2.22 31.11
CA ASP A 104 -14.07 -3.11 30.35
C ASP A 104 -13.92 -2.88 28.84
N ALA A 105 -14.31 -3.86 28.02
CA ALA A 105 -14.20 -3.77 26.56
C ALA A 105 -14.99 -2.57 25.98
N ALA A 106 -16.11 -2.18 26.61
CA ALA A 106 -16.89 -1.05 26.16
C ALA A 106 -16.16 0.30 26.37
N LYS A 107 -15.25 0.37 27.36
CA LYS A 107 -14.38 1.57 27.51
C LYS A 107 -13.33 1.68 26.44
N ILE A 108 -12.74 0.55 26.03
CA ILE A 108 -11.79 0.53 24.90
C ILE A 108 -12.51 0.97 23.60
N THR A 109 -13.70 0.41 23.35
CA THR A 109 -14.50 0.79 22.18
C THR A 109 -14.85 2.28 22.19
N ARG A 110 -15.35 2.80 23.31
CA ARG A 110 -15.65 4.24 23.45
C ARG A 110 -14.42 5.11 23.29
N PHE A 111 -13.27 4.71 23.82
CA PHE A 111 -12.04 5.45 23.62
C PHE A 111 -11.70 5.59 22.14
N LYS A 112 -11.76 4.50 21.36
CA LYS A 112 -11.53 4.53 19.90
C LYS A 112 -12.52 5.44 19.19
N GLN A 113 -13.81 5.41 19.56
CA GLN A 113 -14.87 6.22 18.95
C GLN A 113 -14.75 7.71 19.31
N ASP A 114 -14.55 8.01 20.59
CA ASP A 114 -14.52 9.40 21.10
C ASP A 114 -13.26 10.16 20.66
N PHE A 115 -12.16 9.45 20.30
CA PHE A 115 -10.86 10.03 20.03
C PHE A 115 -10.27 9.62 18.68
N CYS A 116 -11.10 9.23 17.73
CA CYS A 116 -10.67 8.80 16.39
C CYS A 116 -9.77 9.85 15.72
N ASP A 117 -10.23 11.10 15.64
CA ASP A 117 -9.50 12.21 15.01
C ASP A 117 -8.18 12.52 15.73
N HIS A 118 -8.16 12.38 17.06
CA HIS A 118 -6.94 12.57 17.84
C HIS A 118 -5.93 11.44 17.66
N LEU A 119 -6.40 10.22 17.43
CA LEU A 119 -5.55 9.07 17.07
C LEU A 119 -4.95 9.25 15.68
N GLU A 120 -5.71 9.77 14.74
CA GLU A 120 -5.22 10.11 13.40
C GLU A 120 -4.15 11.21 13.46
N ASN A 121 -4.42 12.29 14.17
CA ASN A 121 -3.43 13.35 14.39
C ASN A 121 -2.16 12.85 15.11
N PHE A 122 -2.32 11.91 16.03
CA PHE A 122 -1.19 11.24 16.68
C PHE A 122 -0.39 10.40 15.68
N PHE A 123 -1.06 9.64 14.81
CA PHE A 123 -0.41 8.90 13.73
C PHE A 123 0.38 9.83 12.79
N ASN A 124 -0.23 10.94 12.34
CA ASN A 124 0.44 11.91 11.47
C ASN A 124 1.69 12.50 12.15
N ARG A 125 1.61 12.82 13.44
CA ARG A 125 2.79 13.26 14.20
C ARG A 125 3.88 12.19 14.28
N LEU A 126 3.52 10.91 14.45
CA LEU A 126 4.50 9.82 14.44
C LEU A 126 5.17 9.68 13.08
N VAL A 127 4.46 9.90 11.99
CA VAL A 127 5.04 9.93 10.64
C VAL A 127 6.15 10.96 10.55
N ASP A 128 5.91 12.20 10.99
CA ASP A 128 6.92 13.28 10.94
C ASP A 128 8.12 12.98 11.83
N ILE A 129 7.89 12.55 13.08
CA ILE A 129 8.97 12.26 14.05
C ILE A 129 9.83 11.07 13.62
N THR A 130 9.23 10.06 12.98
CA THR A 130 9.95 8.85 12.56
C THR A 130 10.66 8.99 11.22
N GLU A 131 10.40 10.03 10.43
CA GLU A 131 11.06 10.22 9.14
C GLU A 131 12.60 10.34 9.27
N PRO A 132 13.17 11.17 10.15
CA PRO A 132 14.63 11.23 10.36
C PRO A 132 15.21 9.87 10.77
N ILE A 133 14.48 9.10 11.57
CA ILE A 133 14.91 7.77 12.01
C ILE A 133 14.96 6.81 10.81
N CYS A 134 13.94 6.83 9.97
CA CYS A 134 13.90 6.01 8.75
C CYS A 134 15.07 6.33 7.83
N ARG A 135 15.38 7.62 7.65
CA ARG A 135 16.52 8.07 6.83
C ARG A 135 17.86 7.66 7.43
N ALA A 136 18.00 7.69 8.74
CA ALA A 136 19.21 7.23 9.44
C ALA A 136 19.39 5.70 9.33
N LEU A 137 18.30 4.93 9.27
CA LEU A 137 18.37 3.48 9.12
C LEU A 137 18.76 3.05 7.70
N ASP A 138 18.11 3.60 6.69
CA ASP A 138 18.42 3.37 5.27
C ASP A 138 17.88 4.52 4.42
N GLU A 139 18.76 5.46 4.06
CA GLU A 139 18.40 6.65 3.29
C GLU A 139 17.78 6.31 1.92
N LYS A 140 18.28 5.25 1.26
CA LYS A 140 17.76 4.86 -0.06
C LYS A 140 16.32 4.33 0.03
N LYS A 141 16.07 3.44 0.99
CA LYS A 141 14.73 2.88 1.21
C LYS A 141 13.78 3.92 1.77
N ALA A 142 14.23 4.81 2.64
CA ALA A 142 13.42 5.91 3.14
C ALA A 142 12.97 6.87 2.01
N ASP A 143 13.76 7.00 0.95
CA ASP A 143 13.48 7.84 -0.22
C ASP A 143 12.47 7.24 -1.22
N TYR A 144 11.97 6.03 -0.96
CA TYR A 144 10.91 5.39 -1.76
C TYR A 144 9.55 5.69 -1.15
N LEU A 145 8.60 6.05 -2.01
CA LEU A 145 7.19 6.12 -1.67
C LEU A 145 6.47 5.03 -2.45
N ILE A 146 5.90 4.08 -1.73
CA ILE A 146 5.15 2.96 -2.27
C ILE A 146 3.67 3.23 -2.04
N PHE A 147 2.89 3.19 -3.10
CA PHE A 147 1.45 3.39 -3.06
C PHE A 147 0.73 2.14 -3.53
N ASP A 148 -0.24 1.70 -2.75
CA ASP A 148 -1.13 0.61 -3.13
C ASP A 148 -2.51 0.80 -2.51
N THR A 149 -3.53 0.16 -3.08
CA THR A 149 -4.87 0.12 -2.51
C THR A 149 -5.17 -1.27 -1.98
N THR A 150 -5.83 -1.30 -0.85
CA THR A 150 -6.22 -2.56 -0.19
C THR A 150 -7.64 -2.49 0.31
N GLY A 151 -8.25 -3.64 0.57
CA GLY A 151 -9.53 -3.72 1.26
C GLY A 151 -9.32 -4.13 2.72
N LEU A 152 -9.90 -3.36 3.60
CA LEU A 152 -9.97 -3.68 5.01
C LEU A 152 -11.23 -4.49 5.26
N GLU A 153 -11.09 -5.80 5.44
CA GLU A 153 -12.22 -6.68 5.74
C GLU A 153 -12.84 -6.28 7.09
N ILE A 154 -14.15 -6.04 7.07
CA ILE A 154 -14.89 -5.61 8.24
C ILE A 154 -15.54 -6.82 8.93
N PRO A 155 -15.52 -6.92 10.26
CA PRO A 155 -16.13 -8.03 11.00
C PRO A 155 -17.66 -7.91 11.03
N VAL A 156 -18.29 -8.11 9.87
CA VAL A 156 -19.75 -8.11 9.68
C VAL A 156 -20.30 -9.52 9.54
N ALA A 157 -21.61 -9.67 9.74
CA ALA A 157 -22.28 -10.97 9.68
C ALA A 157 -22.16 -11.61 8.29
N GLU A 158 -22.14 -10.80 7.25
CA GLU A 158 -22.03 -11.19 5.85
C GLU A 158 -20.69 -11.86 5.51
N ASN A 159 -19.61 -11.52 6.24
CA ASN A 159 -18.30 -12.18 6.12
C ASN A 159 -18.25 -13.54 6.84
N ASN A 160 -19.30 -13.92 7.57
CA ASN A 160 -19.35 -15.23 8.16
C ASN A 160 -19.69 -16.29 7.11
N PRO A 161 -18.92 -17.39 7.00
CA PRO A 161 -19.22 -18.49 6.05
C PRO A 161 -20.66 -19.06 6.18
N LYS A 162 -21.26 -18.97 7.36
CA LYS A 162 -22.65 -19.39 7.57
C LYS A 162 -23.64 -18.54 6.78
N PHE A 163 -23.40 -17.25 6.65
CA PHE A 163 -24.23 -16.35 5.86
C PHE A 163 -24.20 -16.75 4.37
N PHE A 164 -23.02 -16.92 3.81
CA PHE A 164 -22.84 -17.40 2.44
C PHE A 164 -23.55 -18.75 2.22
N ASN A 165 -23.37 -19.71 3.14
CA ASN A 165 -24.00 -21.01 3.04
C ASN A 165 -25.54 -20.97 3.05
N ILE A 166 -26.16 -20.02 3.78
CA ILE A 166 -27.60 -19.79 3.75
C ILE A 166 -28.02 -19.31 2.35
N LYS A 167 -27.30 -18.34 1.77
CA LYS A 167 -27.58 -17.84 0.43
C LYS A 167 -27.39 -18.92 -0.63
N LEU A 168 -26.33 -19.75 -0.51
CA LEU A 168 -26.10 -20.89 -1.40
C LEU A 168 -27.23 -21.94 -1.32
N LYS A 169 -27.77 -22.22 -0.15
CA LYS A 169 -28.98 -23.09 -0.02
C LYS A 169 -30.17 -22.49 -0.76
N HIS A 170 -30.35 -21.18 -0.69
CA HIS A 170 -31.39 -20.46 -1.42
C HIS A 170 -31.16 -20.52 -2.95
N ALA A 171 -29.95 -20.29 -3.41
CA ALA A 171 -29.57 -20.43 -4.81
C ALA A 171 -29.84 -21.86 -5.35
N LYS A 172 -29.51 -22.91 -4.58
CA LYS A 172 -29.83 -24.31 -4.90
C LYS A 172 -31.33 -24.59 -4.97
N ALA A 173 -32.14 -23.92 -4.14
CA ALA A 173 -33.59 -24.03 -4.20
C ALA A 173 -34.17 -23.35 -5.47
N ILE A 174 -33.58 -22.24 -5.92
CA ILE A 174 -33.92 -21.59 -7.19
C ILE A 174 -33.57 -22.53 -8.37
N HIS A 175 -32.37 -23.11 -8.38
CA HIS A 175 -31.93 -24.05 -9.40
C HIS A 175 -32.90 -25.24 -9.58
N LYS A 176 -33.47 -25.78 -8.50
CA LYS A 176 -34.47 -26.84 -8.57
C LYS A 176 -35.75 -26.43 -9.35
N LYS A 177 -36.08 -25.15 -9.35
CA LYS A 177 -37.22 -24.56 -10.06
C LYS A 177 -36.85 -24.07 -11.48
N ASN A 178 -35.61 -23.64 -11.65
CA ASN A 178 -35.06 -23.14 -12.91
C ASN A 178 -33.67 -23.76 -13.15
N PRO A 179 -33.58 -24.87 -13.91
CA PRO A 179 -32.30 -25.56 -14.16
C PRO A 179 -31.25 -24.74 -14.91
N ASN A 180 -31.66 -23.67 -15.61
CA ASN A 180 -30.71 -22.75 -16.28
C ASN A 180 -29.98 -21.79 -15.32
N PHE A 181 -30.43 -21.70 -14.08
CA PHE A 181 -29.78 -20.88 -13.04
C PHE A 181 -28.66 -21.69 -12.39
N ASP A 182 -27.39 -21.29 -12.58
CA ASP A 182 -26.27 -21.90 -11.88
C ASP A 182 -26.23 -21.42 -10.42
N PRO A 183 -26.40 -22.31 -9.43
CA PRO A 183 -26.45 -21.92 -8.03
C PRO A 183 -25.10 -21.41 -7.48
N TYR A 184 -23.98 -21.80 -8.08
CA TYR A 184 -22.64 -21.39 -7.61
C TYR A 184 -22.19 -20.03 -8.16
N LEU A 185 -22.64 -19.67 -9.35
CA LEU A 185 -22.47 -18.32 -9.90
C LEU A 185 -23.58 -17.39 -9.42
N GLY A 186 -24.83 -17.86 -9.47
CA GLY A 186 -26.01 -17.08 -9.08
C GLY A 186 -26.11 -16.75 -7.60
N VAL A 187 -25.33 -17.41 -6.71
CA VAL A 187 -25.31 -17.05 -5.29
C VAL A 187 -24.81 -15.62 -5.07
N TYR A 188 -23.90 -15.15 -5.90
CA TYR A 188 -23.34 -13.81 -5.77
C TYR A 188 -24.39 -12.72 -6.05
N SER A 189 -25.34 -12.94 -6.94
CA SER A 189 -26.45 -12.01 -7.17
C SER A 189 -27.49 -11.99 -6.03
N LEU A 190 -27.41 -12.94 -5.08
CA LEU A 190 -28.26 -12.98 -3.90
C LEU A 190 -27.59 -12.34 -2.65
N LEU A 191 -26.33 -11.95 -2.79
CA LEU A 191 -25.63 -11.23 -1.72
C LEU A 191 -26.02 -9.74 -1.78
N PRO A 192 -26.16 -9.06 -0.65
CA PRO A 192 -26.37 -7.62 -0.64
C PRO A 192 -25.12 -6.88 -1.12
N ASP A 193 -25.28 -5.73 -1.75
CA ASP A 193 -24.15 -4.90 -2.23
C ASP A 193 -23.32 -4.34 -1.06
N THR A 194 -23.99 -4.06 0.06
CA THR A 194 -23.38 -3.55 1.29
C THR A 194 -23.79 -4.39 2.49
N ALA A 195 -22.96 -4.39 3.53
CA ALA A 195 -23.30 -5.06 4.78
C ALA A 195 -24.43 -4.33 5.53
N GLU A 196 -25.37 -5.07 6.09
CA GLU A 196 -26.55 -4.51 6.77
C GLU A 196 -26.22 -3.54 7.92
N LYS A 197 -25.16 -3.86 8.68
CA LYS A 197 -24.73 -3.05 9.83
C LYS A 197 -23.62 -2.06 9.54
N CYS A 198 -23.09 -2.07 8.33
CA CYS A 198 -22.02 -1.20 7.90
C CYS A 198 -22.15 -0.94 6.39
N ASP A 199 -22.84 0.11 6.02
CA ASP A 199 -23.09 0.53 4.64
C ASP A 199 -21.81 0.89 3.87
N ARG A 200 -20.74 1.24 4.59
CA ARG A 200 -19.40 1.47 4.03
C ARG A 200 -18.71 0.17 3.60
N ALA A 201 -19.05 -0.97 4.19
CA ALA A 201 -18.50 -2.28 3.83
C ALA A 201 -19.24 -2.83 2.61
N LYS A 202 -18.58 -2.79 1.45
CA LYS A 202 -19.12 -3.26 0.17
C LYS A 202 -18.62 -4.65 -0.15
N HIS A 203 -19.44 -5.39 -0.88
CA HIS A 203 -19.06 -6.70 -1.40
C HIS A 203 -18.06 -6.52 -2.54
N GLN A 204 -16.84 -7.03 -2.35
CA GLN A 204 -15.75 -6.89 -3.32
C GLN A 204 -14.77 -8.06 -3.24
N TYR A 205 -14.02 -8.27 -4.33
CA TYR A 205 -12.98 -9.27 -4.40
C TYR A 205 -11.64 -8.68 -3.93
N ILE A 206 -11.12 -9.17 -2.81
CA ILE A 206 -9.91 -8.67 -2.17
C ILE A 206 -9.09 -9.85 -1.67
N ASN A 207 -7.77 -9.78 -1.80
CA ASN A 207 -6.85 -10.79 -1.28
C ASN A 207 -7.19 -12.23 -1.69
N GLY A 208 -7.74 -12.40 -2.89
CA GLY A 208 -8.05 -13.72 -3.44
C GLY A 208 -9.42 -14.29 -3.04
N HIS A 209 -10.26 -13.54 -2.34
CA HIS A 209 -11.62 -13.97 -1.99
C HIS A 209 -12.64 -12.83 -2.00
N TYR A 210 -13.90 -13.16 -2.07
CA TYR A 210 -15.00 -12.20 -1.95
C TYR A 210 -15.31 -11.94 -0.47
N CYS A 211 -15.32 -10.67 -0.08
CA CYS A 211 -15.70 -10.23 1.27
C CYS A 211 -16.31 -8.83 1.27
N TYR A 212 -16.91 -8.48 2.39
CA TYR A 212 -17.38 -7.12 2.67
C TYR A 212 -16.24 -6.35 3.33
N ALA A 213 -15.73 -5.37 2.62
CA ALA A 213 -14.57 -4.61 3.03
C ALA A 213 -14.73 -3.11 2.73
N VAL A 214 -13.99 -2.29 3.45
CA VAL A 214 -13.81 -0.87 3.13
C VAL A 214 -12.49 -0.73 2.37
N LYS A 215 -12.54 -0.09 1.21
CA LYS A 215 -11.35 0.16 0.41
C LYS A 215 -10.54 1.30 0.99
N ALA A 216 -9.23 1.16 1.00
CA ALA A 216 -8.29 2.15 1.47
C ALA A 216 -7.07 2.24 0.55
N ALA A 217 -6.47 3.43 0.47
CA ALA A 217 -5.12 3.60 -0.02
C ALA A 217 -4.14 3.57 1.13
N VAL A 218 -2.99 2.95 0.92
CA VAL A 218 -1.89 2.90 1.88
C VAL A 218 -0.63 3.42 1.22
N VAL A 219 0.04 4.34 1.89
CA VAL A 219 1.34 4.87 1.50
C VAL A 219 2.39 4.37 2.48
N THR A 220 3.45 3.75 1.99
CA THR A 220 4.57 3.31 2.81
C THR A 220 5.89 3.84 2.24
N ASN A 221 6.92 3.87 3.05
CA ASN A 221 8.28 4.02 2.54
C ASN A 221 8.88 2.64 2.17
N GLY A 222 10.06 2.61 1.59
CA GLY A 222 10.73 1.36 1.20
C GLY A 222 11.21 0.49 2.38
N LEU A 223 11.10 0.97 3.61
CA LEU A 223 11.28 0.16 4.83
C LEU A 223 10.00 -0.58 5.24
N GLY A 224 8.89 -0.39 4.49
CA GLY A 224 7.58 -0.96 4.80
C GLY A 224 6.85 -0.23 5.92
N ILE A 225 7.31 0.97 6.32
CA ILE A 225 6.67 1.74 7.38
C ILE A 225 5.57 2.60 6.77
N VAL A 226 4.35 2.45 7.30
CA VAL A 226 3.18 3.19 6.84
C VAL A 226 3.37 4.69 7.11
N ARG A 227 3.10 5.51 6.08
CA ARG A 227 3.18 6.97 6.11
C ARG A 227 1.83 7.64 5.99
N HIS A 228 0.88 6.98 5.31
CA HIS A 228 -0.47 7.50 5.16
C HIS A 228 -1.45 6.36 4.94
N ILE A 229 -2.67 6.54 5.44
CA ILE A 229 -3.81 5.64 5.19
C ILE A 229 -5.00 6.52 4.88
N GLN A 230 -5.60 6.35 3.71
CA GLN A 230 -6.81 7.04 3.30
C GLN A 230 -7.94 6.04 3.10
N LEU A 231 -8.98 6.13 3.90
CA LEU A 231 -10.21 5.36 3.67
C LEU A 231 -11.03 6.01 2.55
N PHE A 232 -11.57 5.20 1.64
CA PHE A 232 -12.46 5.70 0.59
C PHE A 232 -13.91 5.72 1.11
N ASP A 233 -14.13 6.54 2.12
CA ASP A 233 -15.43 6.73 2.75
C ASP A 233 -16.19 7.91 2.12
N ASP A 234 -17.34 8.24 2.70
CA ASP A 234 -18.20 9.31 2.19
C ASP A 234 -17.58 10.70 2.38
N GLU A 235 -16.70 10.89 3.35
CA GLU A 235 -15.99 12.14 3.57
C GLU A 235 -14.96 12.35 2.47
N PHE A 236 -14.15 11.34 2.16
CA PHE A 236 -13.21 11.38 1.05
C PHE A 236 -13.92 11.65 -0.30
N LYS A 237 -15.05 10.98 -0.54
CA LYS A 237 -15.85 11.21 -1.77
C LYS A 237 -16.44 12.61 -1.87
N LYS A 238 -16.84 13.21 -0.75
CA LYS A 238 -17.33 14.60 -0.72
C LYS A 238 -16.23 15.61 -0.98
N THR A 239 -15.04 15.34 -0.45
CA THR A 239 -13.87 16.21 -0.63
C THR A 239 -13.30 16.09 -2.05
N HIS A 240 -13.37 14.88 -2.63
CA HIS A 240 -12.83 14.55 -3.95
C HIS A 240 -13.91 13.95 -4.86
N PRO A 241 -14.92 14.74 -5.29
CA PRO A 241 -16.00 14.23 -6.14
C PRO A 241 -15.51 13.74 -7.51
N GLU A 242 -14.35 14.20 -7.97
CA GLU A 242 -13.72 13.81 -9.22
C GLU A 242 -13.27 12.34 -9.27
N VAL A 243 -13.13 11.69 -8.11
CA VAL A 243 -12.69 10.27 -8.06
C VAL A 243 -13.85 9.28 -8.17
N VAL A 244 -15.09 9.76 -8.03
CA VAL A 244 -16.27 8.90 -8.15
C VAL A 244 -16.54 8.66 -9.62
N GLU A 245 -16.21 7.47 -10.12
CA GLU A 245 -16.51 7.10 -11.51
C GLU A 245 -18.02 6.99 -11.70
N ALA A 246 -18.50 7.50 -12.83
CA ALA A 246 -19.90 7.30 -13.22
C ALA A 246 -20.17 5.79 -13.34
N LYS A 247 -21.25 5.33 -12.69
CA LYS A 247 -21.65 3.93 -12.79
C LYS A 247 -21.97 3.59 -14.24
N SER A 248 -21.32 2.53 -14.74
CA SER A 248 -21.70 1.95 -16.02
C SER A 248 -22.93 1.05 -15.86
N ASP A 249 -23.56 0.67 -16.95
CA ASP A 249 -24.68 -0.30 -16.91
C ASP A 249 -24.22 -1.73 -16.53
N ASN A 250 -22.93 -1.93 -16.26
CA ASN A 250 -22.37 -3.22 -15.87
C ASN A 250 -21.82 -3.15 -14.44
N PRO A 251 -22.56 -3.69 -13.45
CA PRO A 251 -22.16 -3.64 -12.03
C PRO A 251 -20.82 -4.34 -11.72
N ASP A 252 -20.40 -5.31 -12.54
CA ASP A 252 -19.11 -5.99 -12.34
C ASP A 252 -17.89 -5.11 -12.72
N VAL A 253 -18.13 -4.03 -13.45
CA VAL A 253 -17.10 -3.06 -13.87
C VAL A 253 -17.09 -1.84 -12.96
N ASP A 254 -18.15 -1.58 -12.20
CA ASP A 254 -18.32 -0.40 -11.36
C ASP A 254 -17.46 -0.46 -10.10
N LYS A 255 -16.19 -0.17 -10.26
CA LYS A 255 -15.35 0.21 -9.13
C LYS A 255 -15.72 1.62 -8.72
N GLU A 256 -16.22 1.77 -7.52
CA GLU A 256 -16.66 3.08 -7.00
C GLU A 256 -15.53 4.12 -6.99
N ILE A 257 -14.29 3.69 -6.76
CA ILE A 257 -13.07 4.51 -6.90
C ILE A 257 -11.99 3.61 -7.50
N GLY A 258 -11.49 3.98 -8.67
CA GLY A 258 -10.36 3.31 -9.33
C GLY A 258 -9.05 3.57 -8.60
N ASP A 259 -8.14 2.59 -8.57
CA ASP A 259 -6.84 2.72 -7.88
C ASP A 259 -6.04 3.88 -8.49
N SER A 260 -5.99 3.95 -9.80
CA SER A 260 -5.29 5.00 -10.54
C SER A 260 -5.92 6.40 -10.36
N THR A 261 -7.25 6.46 -10.23
CA THR A 261 -7.98 7.71 -10.03
C THR A 261 -7.75 8.28 -8.63
N ALA A 262 -7.63 7.40 -7.63
CA ALA A 262 -7.41 7.79 -6.24
C ALA A 262 -5.99 8.32 -5.96
N LEU A 263 -5.00 7.98 -6.78
CA LEU A 263 -3.60 8.29 -6.48
C LEU A 263 -3.34 9.79 -6.30
N LYS A 264 -3.81 10.62 -7.23
CA LYS A 264 -3.57 12.07 -7.18
C LYS A 264 -4.15 12.73 -5.94
N PRO A 265 -5.45 12.56 -5.60
CA PRO A 265 -6.04 13.16 -4.42
C PRO A 265 -5.39 12.65 -3.12
N VAL A 266 -5.13 11.35 -3.00
CA VAL A 266 -4.48 10.79 -1.80
C VAL A 266 -3.07 11.34 -1.60
N LEU A 267 -2.25 11.42 -2.65
CA LEU A 267 -0.92 12.03 -2.55
C LEU A 267 -0.98 13.53 -2.27
N SER A 268 -1.97 14.24 -2.81
CA SER A 268 -2.17 15.66 -2.53
C SER A 268 -2.51 15.89 -1.06
N ASP A 269 -3.39 15.08 -0.48
CA ASP A 269 -3.74 15.16 0.94
C ASP A 269 -2.55 14.75 1.82
N PHE A 270 -1.81 13.71 1.45
CA PHE A 270 -0.61 13.30 2.15
C PHE A 270 0.43 14.42 2.25
N PHE A 271 0.83 15.02 1.12
CA PHE A 271 1.82 16.10 1.12
C PHE A 271 1.29 17.41 1.71
N LYS A 272 -0.02 17.61 1.74
CA LYS A 272 -0.63 18.73 2.44
C LYS A 272 -0.53 18.58 3.97
N VAL A 273 -0.70 17.36 4.48
CA VAL A 273 -0.53 17.05 5.91
C VAL A 273 0.93 17.04 6.30
N HIS A 274 1.83 16.58 5.42
CA HIS A 274 3.26 16.42 5.65
C HIS A 274 4.11 17.24 4.66
N PRO A 275 4.07 18.57 4.70
CA PRO A 275 4.72 19.43 3.70
C PRO A 275 6.26 19.35 3.70
N GLU A 276 6.86 18.90 4.79
CA GLU A 276 8.32 18.75 4.91
C GLU A 276 8.83 17.42 4.35
N LEU A 277 7.93 16.46 4.06
CA LEU A 277 8.33 15.18 3.52
C LEU A 277 8.53 15.26 2.01
N SER A 278 9.57 14.61 1.54
CA SER A 278 9.87 14.51 0.11
C SER A 278 10.46 13.14 -0.21
N TYR A 279 10.08 12.61 -1.36
CA TYR A 279 10.53 11.29 -1.83
C TYR A 279 11.00 11.41 -3.28
N LYS A 280 12.06 10.68 -3.64
CA LYS A 280 12.62 10.74 -5.01
C LYS A 280 12.05 9.67 -5.92
N THR A 281 11.63 8.53 -5.37
CA THR A 281 11.20 7.38 -6.15
C THR A 281 9.80 6.95 -5.76
N PHE A 282 8.88 6.99 -6.71
CA PHE A 282 7.56 6.41 -6.58
C PHE A 282 7.59 4.94 -7.02
N ILE A 283 6.88 4.07 -6.30
CA ILE A 283 6.71 2.65 -6.63
C ILE A 283 5.22 2.33 -6.59
N GLY A 284 4.71 1.72 -7.66
CA GLY A 284 3.33 1.29 -7.76
C GLY A 284 3.16 0.15 -8.75
N ASP A 285 1.99 -0.47 -8.77
CA ASP A 285 1.68 -1.54 -9.69
C ASP A 285 1.36 -1.04 -11.11
N SER A 286 1.09 -1.94 -12.04
CA SER A 286 0.79 -1.61 -13.44
C SER A 286 -0.54 -0.88 -13.65
N SER A 287 -1.41 -0.79 -12.65
CA SER A 287 -2.65 -0.01 -12.74
C SER A 287 -2.39 1.48 -12.85
N PHE A 288 -1.23 1.92 -12.34
CA PHE A 288 -0.77 3.32 -12.39
C PHE A 288 -0.06 3.71 -13.68
N ASP A 289 0.08 2.79 -14.65
CA ASP A 289 0.75 3.06 -15.92
C ASP A 289 -0.12 3.89 -16.86
N SER A 290 -0.20 5.20 -16.64
CA SER A 290 -0.85 6.16 -17.54
C SER A 290 -0.07 7.47 -17.64
N PHE A 291 -0.19 8.18 -18.78
CA PHE A 291 0.49 9.46 -18.99
C PHE A 291 0.13 10.51 -17.94
N ASP A 292 -1.13 10.56 -17.54
CA ASP A 292 -1.63 11.52 -16.55
C ASP A 292 -1.01 11.29 -15.17
N ILE A 293 -0.83 10.01 -14.79
CA ILE A 293 -0.16 9.66 -13.54
C ILE A 293 1.32 10.01 -13.61
N TYR A 294 2.03 9.64 -14.67
CA TYR A 294 3.44 9.99 -14.80
C TYR A 294 3.67 11.50 -14.85
N SER A 295 2.75 12.25 -15.47
CA SER A 295 2.78 13.70 -15.47
C SER A 295 2.65 14.26 -14.05
N ALA A 296 1.66 13.80 -13.30
CA ALA A 296 1.44 14.21 -11.92
C ALA A 296 2.62 13.84 -11.02
N LEU A 297 3.11 12.59 -11.09
CA LEU A 297 4.28 12.17 -10.32
C LEU A 297 5.49 13.06 -10.55
N ARG A 298 5.73 13.45 -11.79
CA ARG A 298 6.90 14.26 -12.15
C ARG A 298 6.73 15.75 -11.87
N TYR A 299 5.58 16.33 -12.22
CA TYR A 299 5.41 17.79 -12.23
C TYR A 299 4.67 18.30 -11.00
N ASP A 300 3.70 17.54 -10.49
CA ASP A 300 2.92 17.95 -9.32
C ASP A 300 3.60 17.50 -8.02
N PHE A 301 4.12 16.26 -7.99
CA PHE A 301 4.73 15.65 -6.79
C PHE A 301 6.27 15.60 -6.83
N HIS A 302 6.90 16.03 -7.93
CA HIS A 302 8.35 16.17 -8.08
C HIS A 302 9.19 14.91 -7.92
N PHE A 303 8.62 13.73 -8.20
CA PHE A 303 9.41 12.50 -8.21
C PHE A 303 10.45 12.49 -9.34
N GLU A 304 11.67 12.10 -9.01
CA GLU A 304 12.75 11.92 -9.99
C GLU A 304 12.58 10.63 -10.79
N ARG A 305 11.94 9.61 -10.17
CA ARG A 305 11.80 8.25 -10.69
C ARG A 305 10.42 7.72 -10.39
N ALA A 306 9.91 6.83 -11.28
CA ALA A 306 8.64 6.14 -11.08
C ALA A 306 8.80 4.66 -11.49
N CYS A 307 8.89 3.77 -10.52
CA CYS A 307 8.95 2.33 -10.73
C CYS A 307 7.52 1.77 -10.87
N VAL A 308 6.98 1.87 -12.08
CA VAL A 308 5.66 1.37 -12.44
C VAL A 308 5.82 0.44 -13.65
N PRO A 309 5.42 -0.83 -13.57
CA PRO A 309 5.45 -1.75 -14.70
C PRO A 309 4.52 -1.28 -15.82
N ILE A 310 4.89 -1.52 -17.09
CA ILE A 310 4.02 -1.20 -18.22
C ILE A 310 2.79 -2.09 -18.19
N ASN A 311 1.61 -1.48 -18.28
CA ASN A 311 0.36 -2.19 -18.38
C ASN A 311 0.13 -2.68 -19.82
N PRO A 312 0.05 -3.99 -20.08
CA PRO A 312 -0.20 -4.51 -21.42
C PRO A 312 -1.49 -4.00 -22.07
N ARG A 313 -2.50 -3.63 -21.27
CA ARG A 313 -3.76 -3.07 -21.77
C ARG A 313 -3.57 -1.66 -22.34
N ASN A 314 -2.66 -0.87 -21.78
CA ASN A 314 -2.37 0.49 -22.24
C ASN A 314 -1.33 0.50 -23.38
N SER A 315 -0.69 -0.62 -23.66
CA SER A 315 0.19 -0.82 -24.81
C SER A 315 -0.58 -1.27 -26.06
N LYS A 316 -1.91 -1.32 -26.02
CA LYS A 316 -2.70 -1.60 -27.21
C LYS A 316 -2.30 -0.63 -28.30
N GLN A 317 -1.68 -1.20 -29.34
CA GLN A 317 -1.51 -0.55 -30.62
C GLN A 317 -2.80 0.19 -30.98
N LYS A 318 -2.68 1.44 -31.40
CA LYS A 318 -3.65 1.96 -32.35
C LYS A 318 -3.67 0.93 -33.48
N GLN A 319 -4.75 0.16 -33.58
CA GLN A 319 -4.97 -0.65 -34.76
C GLN A 319 -4.81 0.32 -35.92
N THR A 320 -3.74 0.16 -36.64
CA THR A 320 -3.55 0.89 -37.87
C THR A 320 -4.66 0.42 -38.79
N ASP A 321 -5.54 1.33 -39.17
CA ASP A 321 -6.48 1.09 -40.25
C ASP A 321 -5.73 0.43 -41.39
N GLU A 322 -6.30 -0.55 -42.03
CA GLU A 322 -5.66 -1.33 -43.11
C GLU A 322 -5.02 -0.44 -44.20
N ASN A 323 -5.48 0.81 -44.33
CA ASN A 323 -4.93 1.83 -45.23
C ASN A 323 -3.60 2.43 -44.75
N SER A 324 -3.19 2.26 -43.49
CA SER A 324 -1.90 2.78 -42.98
C SER A 324 -0.74 1.78 -43.08
N ALA A 325 -1.01 0.54 -43.52
CA ALA A 325 0.03 -0.48 -43.73
C ALA A 325 1.03 -0.13 -44.84
N GLN A 326 0.73 0.87 -45.66
CA GLN A 326 1.61 1.33 -46.75
C GLN A 326 2.52 2.53 -46.36
N GLN A 327 2.30 3.17 -45.20
CA GLN A 327 3.07 4.34 -44.78
C GLN A 327 4.30 3.93 -43.96
N LYS A 328 5.49 4.09 -44.55
CA LYS A 328 6.76 3.96 -43.79
C LYS A 328 7.11 5.30 -43.12
N PRO A 329 7.72 5.24 -41.93
CA PRO A 329 8.15 4.07 -41.16
C PRO A 329 7.03 3.39 -40.44
N LEU A 330 6.99 2.05 -40.43
CA LEU A 330 5.98 1.28 -39.73
C LEU A 330 5.98 1.61 -38.20
N PRO A 331 4.81 1.56 -37.52
CA PRO A 331 4.72 1.77 -36.08
C PRO A 331 5.54 0.72 -35.31
N VAL A 332 6.10 1.13 -34.19
CA VAL A 332 6.94 0.28 -33.34
C VAL A 332 6.20 -0.02 -32.04
N ASN A 333 6.15 -1.29 -31.68
CA ASN A 333 5.64 -1.77 -30.39
C ASN A 333 6.74 -1.73 -29.36
N PHE A 334 6.36 -1.90 -28.09
CA PHE A 334 7.26 -1.98 -26.98
C PHE A 334 7.01 -3.27 -26.19
N ASP A 335 8.05 -3.86 -25.64
CA ASP A 335 7.93 -4.99 -24.73
C ASP A 335 7.51 -4.54 -23.32
N LYS A 336 7.40 -5.51 -22.41
CA LYS A 336 7.06 -5.25 -20.99
C LYS A 336 8.05 -4.33 -20.26
N ASN A 337 9.24 -4.17 -20.78
CA ASN A 337 10.30 -3.32 -20.24
C ASN A 337 10.38 -1.96 -20.93
N GLY A 338 9.52 -1.70 -21.93
CA GLY A 338 9.58 -0.47 -22.73
C GLY A 338 10.67 -0.45 -23.80
N ILE A 339 11.22 -1.62 -24.13
CA ILE A 339 12.17 -1.76 -25.24
C ILE A 339 11.41 -1.82 -26.56
N PRO A 340 11.76 -1.00 -27.56
CA PRO A 340 11.12 -1.05 -28.86
C PRO A 340 11.29 -2.41 -29.53
N LEU A 341 10.25 -2.88 -30.20
CA LEU A 341 10.23 -4.16 -30.93
C LEU A 341 10.25 -3.93 -32.44
N CYS A 342 10.89 -4.82 -33.16
CA CYS A 342 10.85 -4.82 -34.62
C CYS A 342 9.41 -5.01 -35.11
N PRO A 343 8.88 -4.12 -35.98
CA PRO A 343 7.49 -4.24 -36.44
C PRO A 343 7.23 -5.44 -37.37
N LEU A 344 8.28 -6.13 -37.82
CA LEU A 344 8.13 -7.28 -38.72
C LEU A 344 8.10 -8.62 -37.99
N ASP A 345 8.83 -8.75 -36.87
CA ASP A 345 8.98 -10.03 -36.16
C ASP A 345 9.05 -9.92 -34.64
N ASN A 346 8.79 -8.74 -34.09
CA ASN A 346 8.82 -8.45 -32.66
C ASN A 346 10.17 -8.69 -31.97
N THR A 347 11.28 -8.76 -32.70
CA THR A 347 12.61 -8.85 -32.11
C THR A 347 12.95 -7.56 -31.37
N PRO A 348 13.43 -7.61 -30.12
CA PRO A 348 13.78 -6.40 -29.35
C PRO A 348 14.89 -5.60 -30.01
N PHE A 349 14.78 -4.28 -30.00
CA PHE A 349 15.82 -3.37 -30.48
C PHE A 349 17.03 -3.37 -29.57
N ILE A 350 18.21 -3.13 -30.14
CA ILE A 350 19.47 -3.01 -29.40
C ILE A 350 19.60 -1.59 -28.88
N SER A 351 19.78 -1.44 -27.55
CA SER A 351 20.08 -0.14 -26.95
C SER A 351 21.52 0.27 -27.27
N LEU A 352 21.71 1.47 -27.79
CA LEU A 352 23.01 2.12 -27.93
C LEU A 352 23.29 3.11 -26.79
N GLY A 353 22.51 3.05 -25.72
CA GLY A 353 22.67 3.87 -24.53
C GLY A 353 22.19 5.31 -24.68
N LYS A 354 22.64 6.14 -23.75
CA LYS A 354 22.25 7.54 -23.60
C LYS A 354 23.14 8.43 -24.42
N SER A 355 22.57 9.34 -25.19
CA SER A 355 23.32 10.34 -25.97
C SER A 355 22.80 11.75 -25.68
N LYS A 356 23.74 12.71 -25.53
CA LYS A 356 23.45 14.13 -25.37
C LYS A 356 24.24 14.88 -26.44
N GLY A 357 23.58 15.66 -27.25
CA GLY A 357 24.23 16.55 -28.22
C GLY A 357 24.27 17.99 -27.68
N ALA A 358 25.20 18.82 -28.22
CA ALA A 358 25.40 20.20 -27.78
C ALA A 358 24.10 21.06 -27.82
N HIS A 359 23.19 20.76 -28.74
CA HIS A 359 21.92 21.49 -28.94
C HIS A 359 20.71 20.57 -28.93
N ARG A 360 20.80 19.39 -28.29
CA ARG A 360 19.71 18.42 -28.27
C ARG A 360 19.48 17.88 -26.85
N SER A 361 18.21 17.65 -26.50
CA SER A 361 17.84 16.98 -25.26
C SER A 361 18.50 15.60 -25.18
N THR A 362 18.76 15.16 -23.95
CA THR A 362 19.21 13.80 -23.67
C THR A 362 18.19 12.79 -24.23
N ARG A 363 18.70 11.76 -24.90
CA ARG A 363 17.86 10.70 -25.48
C ARG A 363 18.53 9.34 -25.38
N PHE A 364 17.70 8.30 -25.32
CA PHE A 364 18.12 6.92 -25.51
C PHE A 364 17.94 6.54 -26.97
N LYS A 365 18.94 5.91 -27.55
CA LYS A 365 18.90 5.45 -28.94
C LYS A 365 18.80 3.94 -28.98
N PHE A 366 17.77 3.46 -29.66
CA PHE A 366 17.56 2.05 -29.95
C PHE A 366 17.67 1.83 -31.46
N VAL A 367 18.32 0.75 -31.87
CA VAL A 367 18.54 0.42 -33.28
C VAL A 367 17.99 -0.97 -33.61
N CYS A 368 17.48 -1.13 -34.81
CA CYS A 368 16.97 -2.40 -35.28
C CYS A 368 18.06 -3.50 -35.18
N PRO A 369 17.76 -4.67 -34.60
CA PRO A 369 18.71 -5.77 -34.45
C PRO A 369 19.18 -6.32 -35.82
N LYS A 370 18.37 -6.21 -36.86
CA LYS A 370 18.69 -6.64 -38.24
C LYS A 370 19.55 -5.67 -38.97
N SER A 371 19.85 -4.47 -38.41
CA SER A 371 20.82 -3.56 -39.02
C SER A 371 22.23 -3.94 -38.60
N LYS A 372 23.13 -4.16 -39.53
CA LYS A 372 24.56 -4.49 -39.29
C LYS A 372 25.46 -3.27 -39.40
N PRO A 373 26.59 -3.22 -38.68
CA PRO A 373 27.59 -2.22 -38.90
C PRO A 373 28.12 -2.29 -40.37
N GLY A 374 28.13 -1.16 -41.07
CA GLY A 374 28.59 -1.05 -42.42
C GLY A 374 29.53 0.16 -42.54
N GLY A 375 30.82 -0.02 -42.20
CA GLY A 375 31.80 1.09 -42.18
C GLY A 375 31.45 2.18 -41.18
N LYS A 376 31.19 3.40 -41.63
CA LYS A 376 30.84 4.55 -40.78
C LYS A 376 29.37 4.58 -40.35
N SER A 377 28.52 3.71 -40.87
CA SER A 377 27.08 3.66 -40.58
C SER A 377 26.58 2.23 -40.39
N ARG A 378 25.30 2.05 -40.13
CA ARG A 378 24.64 0.74 -40.14
C ARG A 378 23.91 0.57 -41.46
N ILE A 379 23.71 -0.67 -41.86
CA ILE A 379 23.00 -1.03 -43.10
C ILE A 379 21.84 -1.99 -42.73
N CYS A 380 20.63 -1.69 -43.21
CA CYS A 380 19.49 -2.57 -43.09
C CYS A 380 19.67 -3.81 -43.96
N THR A 381 19.43 -5.00 -43.38
CA THR A 381 19.57 -6.28 -44.09
C THR A 381 18.22 -6.96 -44.34
N CYS A 382 17.11 -6.27 -44.17
CA CYS A 382 15.78 -6.81 -44.41
C CYS A 382 15.45 -6.78 -45.91
N GLU A 383 14.84 -7.87 -46.42
CA GLU A 383 14.32 -7.92 -47.81
C GLU A 383 13.15 -6.94 -47.99
N THR A 384 12.27 -6.83 -46.99
CA THR A 384 11.16 -5.88 -46.95
C THR A 384 11.36 -4.89 -45.80
N PRO A 385 12.09 -3.78 -46.02
CA PRO A 385 12.41 -2.84 -44.95
C PRO A 385 11.15 -2.15 -44.39
N CYS A 386 11.08 -2.02 -43.04
CA CYS A 386 10.00 -1.29 -42.33
C CYS A 386 10.18 0.24 -42.34
N THR A 387 11.24 0.72 -42.98
CA THR A 387 11.61 2.14 -43.08
C THR A 387 12.35 2.39 -44.40
N ASP A 388 12.25 3.60 -44.94
CA ASP A 388 12.98 4.00 -46.16
C ASP A 388 14.44 4.36 -45.86
N SER A 389 14.81 4.36 -44.58
CA SER A 389 16.20 4.64 -44.16
C SER A 389 17.11 3.46 -44.48
N SER A 390 18.18 3.70 -45.24
CA SER A 390 19.18 2.69 -45.61
C SER A 390 19.90 2.05 -44.42
N TYR A 391 19.98 2.73 -43.27
CA TYR A 391 20.60 2.21 -42.05
C TYR A 391 19.60 1.53 -41.11
N GLY A 392 18.35 1.36 -41.53
CA GLY A 392 17.32 0.69 -40.76
C GLY A 392 16.58 1.58 -39.74
N ARG A 393 15.67 0.99 -39.00
CA ARG A 393 14.85 1.71 -38.04
C ARG A 393 15.64 2.09 -36.80
N CYS A 394 15.58 3.36 -36.42
CA CYS A 394 16.03 3.87 -35.11
C CYS A 394 14.84 4.43 -34.34
N VAL A 395 14.82 4.17 -33.05
CA VAL A 395 13.86 4.74 -32.11
C VAL A 395 14.60 5.56 -31.08
N TYR A 396 14.09 6.75 -30.81
CA TYR A 396 14.63 7.65 -29.79
C TYR A 396 13.58 7.86 -28.71
N ILE A 397 13.98 7.63 -27.45
CA ILE A 397 13.19 7.93 -26.28
C ILE A 397 13.84 9.11 -25.58
N TYR A 398 13.03 10.14 -25.30
CA TYR A 398 13.46 11.38 -24.66
C TYR A 398 12.94 11.39 -23.22
N PRO A 399 13.79 11.19 -22.19
CA PRO A 399 13.37 11.15 -20.79
C PRO A 399 12.57 12.39 -20.35
N ASP A 400 12.94 13.56 -20.91
CA ASP A 400 12.29 14.82 -20.58
C ASP A 400 10.88 14.96 -21.18
N LYS A 401 10.56 14.17 -22.24
CA LYS A 401 9.29 14.23 -22.94
C LYS A 401 8.40 13.03 -22.66
N ASP A 402 8.99 11.92 -22.30
CA ASP A 402 8.28 10.65 -22.13
C ASP A 402 8.75 9.94 -20.86
N PHE A 403 8.26 10.45 -19.71
CA PHE A 403 8.57 9.90 -18.39
C PHE A 403 7.99 8.49 -18.20
N ARG A 404 6.89 8.17 -18.88
CA ARG A 404 6.31 6.82 -18.87
C ARG A 404 7.25 5.78 -19.50
N MET A 405 7.84 6.10 -20.64
CA MET A 405 8.75 5.18 -21.33
C MET A 405 10.13 5.14 -20.69
N TYR A 406 10.56 6.27 -20.10
CA TYR A 406 11.81 6.34 -19.35
C TYR A 406 11.58 6.94 -17.94
N PRO A 407 11.16 6.12 -16.99
CA PRO A 407 10.75 6.60 -15.65
C PRO A 407 11.92 6.86 -14.69
N GLY A 408 13.11 7.20 -15.20
CA GLY A 408 14.30 7.48 -14.39
C GLY A 408 15.15 6.26 -14.06
N ILE A 409 14.57 5.07 -14.05
CA ILE A 409 15.24 3.76 -13.94
C ILE A 409 14.83 2.92 -15.14
N LEU A 410 15.79 2.30 -15.80
CA LEU A 410 15.49 1.39 -16.92
C LEU A 410 14.85 0.11 -16.39
N ARG A 411 13.67 -0.22 -16.90
CA ARG A 411 12.97 -1.48 -16.58
C ARG A 411 13.78 -2.68 -17.03
N GLY A 412 13.73 -3.77 -16.28
CA GLY A 412 14.50 -4.99 -16.55
C GLY A 412 15.99 -4.88 -16.30
N THR A 413 16.42 -3.99 -15.43
CA THR A 413 17.80 -3.88 -14.92
C THR A 413 17.82 -4.24 -13.42
N GLU A 414 18.97 -4.66 -12.90
CA GLU A 414 19.15 -4.94 -11.46
C GLU A 414 18.74 -3.78 -10.53
N HIS A 415 18.72 -2.55 -11.06
CA HIS A 415 18.26 -1.39 -10.28
C HIS A 415 16.74 -1.22 -10.28
N TRP A 416 16.06 -1.88 -11.20
CA TRP A 416 14.60 -1.90 -11.27
C TRP A 416 14.00 -3.00 -10.37
N ASP A 417 14.61 -4.18 -10.38
CA ASP A 417 14.19 -5.36 -9.63
C ASP A 417 14.59 -5.25 -8.15
#